data_15be4a16969725f8f4c86868af97457e
#
_entry.id   15be4a16969725f8f4c86868af97457e
#
_cell.length_a   1.000
_cell.length_b   1.000
_cell.length_c   1.000
_cell.angle_alpha   90.00
_cell.angle_beta   90.00
_cell.angle_gamma   90.00
#
_symmetry.space_group_name_H-M   'P 1'
#
loop_
_entity.id
_entity.type
_entity.pdbx_description
1 polymer ?
#
loop_
_entity_poly.entity_id
_entity_poly.type
_entity_poly.pdbx_seq_one_letter_code
_entity_poly.pdbx_strand_id
1 'polypeptide(L)' 'MQAQRTLKPIELLKKSAEIERLRQELAALNARIEELEKQHPEASKIEALRVNALVLARQIDEIRCSSANDLADLLAR' A
#
# COMPACT_ATOMS: atom_id res chain seq x y z
N MET A 1 3.68 29.52 -17.10
CA MET A 1 3.60 29.06 -16.75
C MET A 1 3.47 28.24 -16.49
N GLN A 2 3.33 27.61 -16.23
CA GLN A 2 3.19 26.87 -15.88
C GLN A 2 3.64 26.09 -15.54
N ALA A 3 3.72 25.90 -15.50
CA ALA A 3 4.40 25.10 -15.12
C ALA A 3 4.10 24.04 -14.32
N GLN A 4 3.46 23.65 -14.28
CA GLN A 4 3.11 22.83 -13.57
C GLN A 4 3.27 21.61 -13.85
N ARG A 5 3.75 21.13 -14.47
CA ARG A 5 3.94 20.01 -14.79
C ARG A 5 4.42 19.12 -13.88
N THR A 6 4.98 19.32 -13.08
CA THR A 6 5.45 18.45 -12.07
C THR A 6 4.33 17.97 -11.20
N LEU A 7 4.65 17.11 -10.25
CA LEU A 7 3.66 16.60 -9.34
C LEU A 7 3.10 17.70 -8.51
N LYS A 8 1.82 17.79 -8.48
CA LYS A 8 1.14 18.75 -7.65
C LYS A 8 1.02 18.20 -6.24
N PRO A 9 1.02 19.06 -5.24
CA PRO A 9 0.87 18.60 -3.86
C PRO A 9 -0.36 17.75 -3.64
N ILE A 10 -1.45 18.05 -4.36
CA ILE A 10 -2.66 17.29 -4.19
C ILE A 10 -2.48 15.85 -4.66
N GLU A 11 -1.65 15.64 -5.66
CA GLU A 11 -1.40 14.27 -6.14
C GLU A 11 -0.60 13.48 -5.14
N LEU A 12 0.36 14.13 -4.48
CA LEU A 12 1.11 13.48 -3.43
C LEU A 12 0.21 13.13 -2.25
N LEU A 13 -0.73 14.02 -1.93
CA LEU A 13 -1.67 13.75 -0.87
C LEU A 13 -2.57 12.57 -1.20
N LYS A 14 -2.97 12.47 -2.47
CA LYS A 14 -3.80 11.35 -2.89
C LYS A 14 -3.06 10.03 -2.75
N LYS A 15 -1.77 10.01 -3.13
CA LYS A 15 -0.97 8.81 -2.98
C LYS A 15 -0.80 8.44 -1.51
N SER A 16 -0.59 9.44 -0.68
CA SER A 16 -0.44 9.22 0.75
C SER A 16 -1.70 8.64 1.35
N ALA A 17 -2.86 9.18 0.94
CA ALA A 17 -4.14 8.67 1.42
C ALA A 17 -4.38 7.24 0.95
N GLU A 18 -3.97 6.95 -0.27
CA GLU A 18 -4.11 5.61 -0.82
C GLU A 18 -3.27 4.61 -0.02
N ILE A 19 -2.03 4.98 0.28
CA ILE A 19 -1.16 4.13 1.07
C ILE A 19 -1.77 3.88 2.45
N GLU A 20 -2.30 4.92 3.05
CA GLU A 20 -2.90 4.79 4.37
C GLU A 20 -4.10 3.86 4.34
N ARG A 21 -4.92 3.98 3.32
CA ARG A 21 -6.08 3.12 3.18
C ARG A 21 -5.66 1.66 3.02
N LEU A 22 -4.65 1.43 2.17
CA LEU A 22 -4.16 0.09 1.94
C LEU A 22 -3.52 -0.49 3.20
N ARG A 23 -2.84 0.34 3.97
CA ARG A 23 -2.24 -0.09 5.23
C ARG A 23 -3.30 -0.54 6.21
N GLN A 24 -4.40 0.20 6.28
CA GLN A 24 -5.48 -0.17 7.18
C GLN A 24 -6.12 -1.47 6.74
N GLU A 25 -6.30 -1.66 5.44
CA GLU A 25 -6.81 -2.92 4.93
C GLU A 25 -5.87 -4.07 5.25
N LEU A 26 -4.58 -3.82 5.10
CA LEU A 26 -3.59 -4.86 5.38
C LEU A 26 -3.59 -5.22 6.86
N ALA A 27 -3.69 -4.22 7.73
CA ALA A 27 -3.73 -4.47 9.15
C ALA A 27 -4.95 -5.29 9.54
N ALA A 28 -6.10 -4.96 8.96
CA ALA A 28 -7.32 -5.70 9.23
C ALA A 28 -7.20 -7.13 8.73
N LEU A 29 -6.59 -7.30 7.58
CA LEU A 29 -6.40 -8.62 7.00
C LEU A 29 -5.46 -9.46 7.86
N ASN A 30 -4.37 -8.87 8.31
CA ASN A 30 -3.42 -9.58 9.17
C ASN A 30 -4.06 -9.98 10.50
N ALA A 31 -4.90 -9.11 11.06
CA ALA A 31 -5.59 -9.43 12.29
C ALA A 31 -6.52 -10.63 12.07
N ARG A 32 -7.18 -10.67 10.93
CA ARG A 32 -8.06 -11.78 10.61
C ARG A 32 -7.29 -13.08 10.45
N ILE A 33 -6.11 -13.00 9.81
CA ILE A 33 -5.27 -14.17 9.66
C ILE A 33 -4.85 -14.70 11.02
N GLU A 34 -4.45 -13.82 11.92
CA GLU A 34 -4.06 -14.23 13.27
C GLU A 34 -5.20 -14.92 14.00
N GLU A 35 -6.38 -14.35 13.86
CA GLU A 35 -7.54 -14.93 14.51
C GLU A 35 -7.82 -16.34 13.99
N LEU A 36 -7.78 -16.49 12.68
CA LEU A 36 -8.02 -17.79 12.06
C LEU A 36 -6.93 -18.79 12.44
N GLU A 37 -5.70 -18.34 12.53
CA GLU A 37 -4.61 -19.23 12.90
C GLU A 37 -4.78 -19.77 14.32
N LYS A 38 -5.36 -18.96 15.20
CA LYS A 38 -5.60 -19.40 16.56
C LYS A 38 -6.76 -20.38 16.64
N GLN A 39 -7.82 -20.12 15.88
CA GLN A 39 -9.03 -20.91 15.99
C GLN A 39 -9.07 -22.09 15.03
N HIS A 40 -8.55 -21.89 13.83
CA HIS A 40 -8.60 -22.94 12.80
C HIS A 40 -7.28 -22.95 12.00
N PRO A 41 -6.21 -23.43 12.62
CA PRO A 41 -4.90 -23.37 11.95
C PRO A 41 -4.83 -24.15 10.66
N GLU A 42 -5.74 -25.09 10.46
CA GLU A 42 -5.73 -25.91 9.25
C GLU A 42 -6.61 -25.34 8.15
N ALA A 43 -7.22 -24.19 8.37
CA ALA A 43 -8.13 -23.61 7.37
C ALA A 43 -7.36 -23.19 6.13
N SER A 44 -7.81 -23.67 4.97
CA SER A 44 -7.17 -23.30 3.71
C SER A 44 -7.37 -21.82 3.39
N LYS A 45 -8.36 -21.19 4.01
CA LYS A 45 -8.58 -19.76 3.83
C LYS A 45 -7.40 -18.93 4.27
N ILE A 46 -6.63 -19.44 5.24
CA ILE A 46 -5.47 -18.71 5.74
C ILE A 46 -4.48 -18.46 4.61
N GLU A 47 -4.26 -19.47 3.79
CA GLU A 47 -3.35 -19.33 2.67
C GLU A 47 -3.82 -18.24 1.72
N ALA A 48 -5.10 -18.25 1.38
CA ALA A 48 -5.65 -17.25 0.47
C ALA A 48 -5.54 -15.86 1.06
N LEU A 49 -5.79 -15.73 2.35
CA LEU A 49 -5.68 -14.44 3.02
C LEU A 49 -4.23 -13.96 3.03
N ARG A 50 -3.28 -14.86 3.23
CA ARG A 50 -1.88 -14.48 3.19
C ARG A 50 -1.46 -13.99 1.83
N VAL A 51 -1.96 -14.63 0.77
CA VAL A 51 -1.68 -14.16 -0.58
C VAL A 51 -2.24 -12.77 -0.79
N ASN A 52 -3.46 -12.53 -0.31
CA ASN A 52 -4.06 -11.21 -0.40
C ASN A 52 -3.23 -10.17 0.36
N ALA A 53 -2.73 -10.54 1.52
CA ALA A 53 -1.90 -9.63 2.31
C ALA A 53 -0.62 -9.27 1.54
N LEU A 54 -0.03 -10.26 0.88
CA LEU A 54 1.16 -10.00 0.07
C LEU A 54 0.85 -9.05 -1.08
N VAL A 55 -0.30 -9.23 -1.72
CA VAL A 55 -0.69 -8.35 -2.82
C VAL A 55 -0.85 -6.92 -2.32
N LEU A 56 -1.50 -6.75 -1.17
CA LEU A 56 -1.65 -5.42 -0.59
C LEU A 56 -0.32 -4.79 -0.25
N ALA A 57 0.58 -5.57 0.36
CA ALA A 57 1.90 -5.06 0.70
C ALA A 57 2.65 -4.63 -0.54
N ARG A 58 2.52 -5.39 -1.61
CA ARG A 58 3.15 -5.05 -2.86
C ARG A 58 2.60 -3.77 -3.46
N GLN A 59 1.28 -3.61 -3.41
CA GLN A 59 0.66 -2.39 -3.91
C GLN A 59 1.15 -1.17 -3.14
N ILE A 60 1.27 -1.30 -1.82
CA ILE A 60 1.81 -0.23 -1.02
C ILE A 60 3.23 0.12 -1.45
N ASP A 61 4.05 -0.90 -1.63
CA ASP A 61 5.44 -0.68 -2.05
C ASP A 61 5.51 -0.01 -3.41
N GLU A 62 4.66 -0.42 -4.33
CA GLU A 62 4.65 0.18 -5.67
C GLU A 62 4.30 1.66 -5.61
N ILE A 63 3.31 2.00 -4.81
CA ILE A 63 2.93 3.41 -4.68
C ILE A 63 4.04 4.20 -4.02
N ARG A 64 4.67 3.64 -3.01
CA ARG A 64 5.78 4.32 -2.33
C ARG A 64 6.96 4.52 -3.25
N CYS A 65 7.30 3.52 -4.04
CA CYS A 65 8.39 3.64 -4.99
C CYS A 65 8.07 4.70 -6.04
N SER A 66 6.84 4.71 -6.51
CA SER A 66 6.43 5.71 -7.48
C SER A 66 6.55 7.11 -6.90
N SER A 67 6.11 7.30 -5.66
CA SER A 67 6.23 8.61 -5.01
C SER A 67 7.68 9.00 -4.82
N ALA A 68 8.53 8.05 -4.42
CA ALA A 68 9.94 8.34 -4.23
C ALA A 68 10.60 8.73 -5.55
N ASN A 69 10.24 8.03 -6.62
CA ASN A 69 10.79 8.38 -7.94
C ASN A 69 10.35 9.75 -8.38
N ASP A 70 9.10 10.11 -8.11
CA ASP A 70 8.60 11.43 -8.46
C ASP A 70 9.37 12.51 -7.71
N LEU A 71 9.62 12.29 -6.42
CA LEU A 71 10.37 13.24 -5.62
C LEU A 71 11.81 13.34 -6.08
N ALA A 72 12.41 12.20 -6.41
CA ALA A 72 13.79 12.21 -6.91
C ALA A 72 13.89 12.99 -8.20
N ASP A 73 12.90 12.84 -9.06
CA ASP A 73 12.83 13.60 -10.31
C ASP A 73 12.79 15.10 -10.05
N LEU A 74 11.95 15.50 -9.11
CA LEU A 74 11.84 16.90 -8.76
C LEU A 74 13.15 17.45 -8.22
N LEU A 75 13.81 16.67 -7.36
CA LEU A 75 15.05 17.11 -6.75
C LEU A 75 16.19 17.15 -7.74
N ALA A 76 16.13 16.29 -8.75
CA ALA A 76 17.20 16.25 -9.75
C ALA A 76 17.17 17.46 -10.68
N ARG A 77 16.10 18.22 -10.67
CA ARG A 77 15.99 19.40 -11.50
C ARG A 77 16.43 20.61 -10.75
#